data_4e552a2bde52ec0256ef9e8e53a088b1
#
_entry.id   4e552a2bde52ec0256ef9e8e53a088b1
#
_cell.length_a   1.000
_cell.length_b   1.000
_cell.length_c   1.000
_cell.angle_alpha   90.00
_cell.angle_beta   90.00
_cell.angle_gamma   90.00
#
_symmetry.space_group_name_H-M   'P 1'
#
loop_
_entity.id
_entity.type
_entity.pdbx_description
1 polymer ?
#
loop_
_entity_poly.entity_id
_entity_poly.type
_entity_poly.pdbx_seq_one_letter_code
_entity_poly.pdbx_strand_id
1 'polypeptide(L)'
;MPRKHVPPPLELVKSRIEELLPPAAKAEVEGGDAVLIDVRDPERYQAGHLRGAANVPAGESARDAHDAAYVEAVESAGAGLEDRIILVCGEGNRSARAADTLRNEHGFTNVASIIGGSKLWSDLGYPIEGEIAIGDEEAETHLEGEEDTT
;
A
#
# COMPACT_ATOMS: atom_id res chain seq x y z
N MET A 1 10.27 -29.97 9.60
CA MET A 1 10.09 -28.74 10.35
C MET A 1 9.83 -27.58 9.39
N PRO A 2 8.69 -26.98 9.48
CA PRO A 2 8.42 -25.87 8.57
C PRO A 2 9.34 -24.70 8.90
N ARG A 3 9.78 -24.05 7.87
CA ARG A 3 10.56 -22.85 8.04
C ARG A 3 9.69 -21.69 8.43
N LYS A 4 10.22 -20.87 9.32
CA LYS A 4 9.57 -19.61 9.60
C LYS A 4 9.63 -18.74 8.35
N HIS A 5 8.53 -18.16 7.98
CA HIS A 5 8.52 -17.26 6.84
C HIS A 5 9.31 -15.99 7.21
N VAL A 6 10.27 -15.65 6.37
CA VAL A 6 11.04 -14.44 6.54
C VAL A 6 10.76 -13.57 5.32
N PRO A 7 10.14 -12.39 5.52
CA PRO A 7 9.85 -11.54 4.37
C PRO A 7 11.15 -11.02 3.75
N PRO A 8 11.15 -10.75 2.44
CA PRO A 8 12.32 -10.21 1.80
C PRO A 8 12.63 -8.82 2.36
N PRO A 9 13.91 -8.40 2.32
CA PRO A 9 14.26 -7.04 2.75
C PRO A 9 13.50 -6.00 1.96
N LEU A 10 13.14 -4.92 2.61
CA LEU A 10 12.36 -3.86 1.96
C LEU A 10 13.06 -3.29 0.74
N GLU A 11 14.38 -3.14 0.81
CA GLU A 11 15.15 -2.64 -0.33
C GLU A 11 14.98 -3.52 -1.57
N LEU A 12 14.99 -4.84 -1.36
CA LEU A 12 14.79 -5.77 -2.47
C LEU A 12 13.37 -5.63 -3.03
N VAL A 13 12.39 -5.56 -2.13
CA VAL A 13 11.00 -5.38 -2.54
C VAL A 13 10.86 -4.16 -3.43
N LYS A 14 11.38 -3.03 -2.97
CA LYS A 14 11.23 -1.77 -3.70
C LYS A 14 11.99 -1.78 -5.03
N SER A 15 13.02 -2.59 -5.15
CA SER A 15 13.79 -2.66 -6.39
C SER A 15 13.05 -3.40 -7.49
N ARG A 16 12.01 -4.14 -7.18
CA ARG A 16 11.33 -4.99 -8.16
C ARG A 16 9.84 -4.69 -8.33
N ILE A 17 9.38 -3.57 -7.76
CA ILE A 17 8.01 -3.10 -7.94
C ILE A 17 8.03 -1.73 -8.60
N GLU A 18 6.87 -1.32 -9.10
CA GLU A 18 6.71 0.04 -9.58
C GLU A 18 6.32 0.94 -8.41
N GLU A 19 6.99 2.08 -8.28
CA GLU A 19 6.63 3.08 -7.30
C GLU A 19 6.33 4.39 -8.00
N LEU A 20 5.29 5.07 -7.54
CA LEU A 20 4.86 6.33 -8.13
C LEU A 20 4.99 7.46 -7.11
N LEU A 21 5.52 8.58 -7.55
CA LEU A 21 5.45 9.80 -6.76
C LEU A 21 3.98 10.27 -6.72
N PRO A 22 3.59 10.98 -5.66
CA PRO A 22 2.19 11.40 -5.53
C PRO A 22 1.61 12.15 -6.73
N PRO A 23 2.34 13.07 -7.40
CA PRO A 23 1.76 13.73 -8.58
C PRO A 23 1.35 12.75 -9.69
N ALA A 24 2.19 11.74 -9.93
CA ALA A 24 1.88 10.74 -10.97
C ALA A 24 0.69 9.89 -10.55
N ALA A 25 0.66 9.46 -9.29
CA ALA A 25 -0.46 8.66 -8.79
C ALA A 25 -1.76 9.46 -8.86
N LYS A 26 -1.70 10.73 -8.48
CA LYS A 26 -2.88 11.59 -8.49
C LYS A 26 -3.45 11.71 -9.90
N ALA A 27 -2.58 11.89 -10.88
CA ALA A 27 -3.01 12.02 -12.26
C ALA A 27 -3.72 10.75 -12.74
N GLU A 28 -3.19 9.58 -12.41
CA GLU A 28 -3.80 8.32 -12.82
C GLU A 28 -5.16 8.09 -12.15
N VAL A 29 -5.24 8.38 -10.85
CA VAL A 29 -6.48 8.18 -10.10
C VAL A 29 -7.56 9.13 -10.61
N GLU A 30 -7.21 10.38 -10.81
CA GLU A 30 -8.18 11.38 -11.28
C GLU A 30 -8.60 11.14 -12.72
N GLY A 31 -7.74 10.50 -13.51
CA GLY A 31 -8.10 10.12 -14.87
C GLY A 31 -9.06 8.94 -14.94
N GLY A 32 -9.29 8.27 -13.83
CA GLY A 32 -10.25 7.15 -13.76
C GLY A 32 -9.71 5.84 -14.29
N ASP A 33 -8.40 5.75 -14.54
CA ASP A 33 -7.81 4.56 -15.14
C ASP A 33 -7.23 3.59 -14.13
N ALA A 34 -7.25 3.94 -12.84
CA ALA A 34 -6.64 3.12 -11.80
C ALA A 34 -7.58 2.93 -10.62
N VAL A 35 -7.48 1.76 -9.99
CA VAL A 35 -8.16 1.47 -8.74
C VAL A 35 -7.19 1.82 -7.62
N LEU A 36 -7.60 2.71 -6.72
CA LEU A 36 -6.76 3.13 -5.60
C LEU A 36 -7.18 2.35 -4.35
N ILE A 37 -6.23 1.64 -3.75
CA ILE A 37 -6.50 0.81 -2.58
C ILE A 37 -5.60 1.22 -1.43
N ASP A 38 -6.22 1.50 -0.28
CA ASP A 38 -5.54 1.82 0.96
C ASP A 38 -5.38 0.53 1.77
N VAL A 39 -4.14 0.15 2.06
CA VAL A 39 -3.84 -1.11 2.74
C VAL A 39 -3.66 -0.95 4.24
N ARG A 40 -3.92 0.24 4.78
CA ARG A 40 -3.83 0.50 6.22
C ARG A 40 -4.98 -0.15 6.96
N ASP A 41 -4.87 -0.17 8.28
CA ASP A 41 -5.92 -0.71 9.13
C ASP A 41 -7.20 0.11 8.98
N PRO A 42 -8.37 -0.52 9.16
CA PRO A 42 -9.65 0.19 8.95
C PRO A 42 -9.82 1.44 9.79
N GLU A 43 -9.29 1.45 11.01
CA GLU A 43 -9.42 2.60 11.89
C GLU A 43 -8.72 3.82 11.33
N ARG A 44 -7.52 3.63 10.79
CA ARG A 44 -6.78 4.73 10.17
C ARG A 44 -7.45 5.21 8.90
N TYR A 45 -7.93 4.26 8.11
CA TYR A 45 -8.64 4.59 6.88
C TYR A 45 -9.88 5.43 7.18
N GLN A 46 -10.63 5.03 8.20
CA GLN A 46 -11.87 5.74 8.54
C GLN A 46 -11.61 7.14 9.07
N ALA A 47 -10.49 7.34 9.77
CA ALA A 47 -10.12 8.67 10.26
C ALA A 47 -9.77 9.62 9.11
N GLY A 48 -9.15 9.11 8.07
CA GLY A 48 -8.81 9.91 6.90
C GLY A 48 -8.07 9.09 5.87
N HIS A 49 -8.39 9.31 4.61
CA HIS A 49 -7.78 8.56 3.51
C HIS A 49 -7.78 9.38 2.22
N LEU A 50 -7.01 8.94 1.24
CA LEU A 50 -6.97 9.58 -0.05
C LEU A 50 -8.35 9.48 -0.71
N ARG A 51 -8.76 10.58 -1.34
CA ARG A 51 -10.05 10.60 -2.01
C ARG A 51 -10.12 9.49 -3.06
N GLY A 52 -11.17 8.71 -3.02
CA GLY A 52 -11.40 7.63 -3.98
C GLY A 52 -10.78 6.29 -3.61
N ALA A 53 -10.08 6.20 -2.49
CA ALA A 53 -9.46 4.96 -2.07
C ALA A 53 -10.46 4.00 -1.43
N ALA A 54 -10.37 2.73 -1.81
CA ALA A 54 -11.08 1.66 -1.11
C ALA A 54 -10.12 1.08 -0.07
N ASN A 55 -10.64 0.54 1.02
CA ASN A 55 -9.80 -0.02 2.08
C ASN A 55 -9.76 -1.54 1.97
N VAL A 56 -8.56 -2.07 1.77
CA VAL A 56 -8.33 -3.53 1.81
C VAL A 56 -7.08 -3.73 2.67
N PRO A 57 -7.28 -3.85 3.99
CA PRO A 57 -6.14 -3.93 4.91
C PRO A 57 -5.25 -5.12 4.65
N ALA A 58 -3.95 -4.89 4.60
CA ALA A 58 -2.98 -5.94 4.30
C ALA A 58 -2.33 -6.53 5.56
N GLY A 59 -2.63 -5.96 6.73
CA GLY A 59 -2.05 -6.41 7.97
C GLY A 59 -0.65 -5.88 8.19
N GLU A 60 -0.09 -6.22 9.33
CA GLU A 60 1.25 -5.78 9.69
C GLU A 60 2.25 -6.29 8.69
N SER A 61 3.13 -5.41 8.21
CA SER A 61 4.13 -5.73 7.17
C SER A 61 3.51 -6.38 5.94
N ALA A 62 2.22 -6.11 5.70
CA ALA A 62 1.45 -6.62 4.56
C ALA A 62 1.35 -8.15 4.51
N ARG A 63 1.47 -8.82 5.66
CA ARG A 63 1.49 -10.28 5.67
C ARG A 63 0.17 -10.90 5.18
N ASP A 64 -0.95 -10.21 5.37
CA ASP A 64 -2.24 -10.75 4.96
C ASP A 64 -2.39 -10.76 3.44
N ALA A 65 -1.55 -10.02 2.73
CA ALA A 65 -1.59 -10.02 1.27
C ALA A 65 -1.23 -11.38 0.66
N HIS A 66 -0.58 -12.26 1.44
CA HIS A 66 -0.26 -13.60 0.96
C HIS A 66 -1.49 -14.50 0.86
N ASP A 67 -2.58 -14.16 1.55
CA ASP A 67 -3.75 -15.02 1.63
C ASP A 67 -4.64 -14.91 0.41
N ALA A 68 -5.27 -16.03 0.02
CA ALA A 68 -6.23 -16.02 -1.07
C ALA A 68 -7.41 -15.10 -0.77
N ALA A 69 -7.79 -15.01 0.51
CA ALA A 69 -8.87 -14.10 0.91
C ALA A 69 -8.54 -12.65 0.59
N TYR A 70 -7.27 -12.28 0.64
CA TYR A 70 -6.87 -10.92 0.30
C TYR A 70 -7.10 -10.64 -1.18
N VAL A 71 -6.78 -11.61 -2.03
CA VAL A 71 -7.02 -11.48 -3.47
C VAL A 71 -8.50 -11.26 -3.73
N GLU A 72 -9.35 -12.03 -3.05
CA GLU A 72 -10.79 -11.87 -3.20
C GLU A 72 -11.26 -10.49 -2.78
N ALA A 73 -10.67 -9.96 -1.70
CA ALA A 73 -11.02 -8.63 -1.22
C ALA A 73 -10.60 -7.55 -2.22
N VAL A 74 -9.43 -7.71 -2.84
CA VAL A 74 -8.95 -6.79 -3.87
C VAL A 74 -9.91 -6.82 -5.06
N GLU A 75 -10.31 -8.01 -5.48
CA GLU A 75 -11.25 -8.14 -6.58
C GLU A 75 -12.61 -7.53 -6.26
N SER A 76 -13.06 -7.70 -5.02
CA SER A 76 -14.31 -7.10 -4.58
C SER A 76 -14.25 -5.57 -4.56
N ALA A 77 -13.06 -5.02 -4.41
CA ALA A 77 -12.86 -3.57 -4.48
C ALA A 77 -12.81 -3.06 -5.93
N GLY A 78 -12.93 -3.95 -6.90
CA GLY A 78 -13.02 -3.56 -8.30
C GLY A 78 -11.76 -3.79 -9.13
N ALA A 79 -10.80 -4.56 -8.61
CA ALA A 79 -9.50 -4.69 -9.27
C ALA A 79 -9.19 -6.14 -9.63
N GLY A 80 -9.21 -6.46 -10.91
CA GLY A 80 -8.81 -7.77 -11.42
C GLY A 80 -7.31 -7.84 -11.69
N LEU A 81 -6.86 -9.01 -12.14
CA LEU A 81 -5.43 -9.32 -12.30
C LEU A 81 -4.68 -8.39 -13.25
N GLU A 82 -5.37 -7.84 -14.23
CA GLU A 82 -4.72 -6.99 -15.22
C GLU A 82 -5.06 -5.51 -15.06
N ASP A 83 -5.91 -5.19 -14.11
CA ASP A 83 -6.31 -3.82 -13.90
C ASP A 83 -5.17 -3.01 -13.28
N ARG A 84 -5.17 -1.72 -13.60
CA ARG A 84 -4.20 -0.82 -12.98
C ARG A 84 -4.60 -0.58 -11.52
N ILE A 85 -3.72 -0.95 -10.61
CA ILE A 85 -3.95 -0.85 -9.18
C ILE A 85 -2.85 -0.01 -8.56
N ILE A 86 -3.25 0.97 -7.74
CA ILE A 86 -2.31 1.80 -7.01
C ILE A 86 -2.58 1.59 -5.53
N LEU A 87 -1.56 1.15 -4.81
CA LEU A 87 -1.67 0.88 -3.38
C LEU A 87 -1.06 2.01 -2.57
N VAL A 88 -1.69 2.34 -1.45
CA VAL A 88 -1.19 3.38 -0.56
C VAL A 88 -1.25 2.89 0.89
N CYS A 89 -0.24 3.27 1.67
CA CYS A 89 -0.23 3.09 3.12
C CYS A 89 0.26 4.39 3.75
N GLY A 90 0.70 4.35 5.01
CA GLY A 90 1.10 5.57 5.71
C GLY A 90 2.31 6.25 5.11
N GLU A 91 3.37 5.50 4.87
CA GLU A 91 4.65 6.04 4.41
C GLU A 91 5.24 5.33 3.18
N GLY A 92 4.54 4.37 2.63
CA GLY A 92 4.97 3.71 1.41
C GLY A 92 5.62 2.34 1.58
N ASN A 93 5.83 1.88 2.80
CA ASN A 93 6.53 0.61 3.03
C ASN A 93 5.59 -0.60 2.97
N ARG A 94 4.48 -0.53 3.68
CA ARG A 94 3.52 -1.64 3.69
C ARG A 94 2.89 -1.83 2.30
N SER A 95 2.57 -0.73 1.64
CA SER A 95 2.00 -0.82 0.30
C SER A 95 3.00 -1.38 -0.71
N ALA A 96 4.30 -1.09 -0.53
CA ALA A 96 5.33 -1.68 -1.38
C ALA A 96 5.37 -3.20 -1.20
N ARG A 97 5.30 -3.68 0.05
CA ARG A 97 5.28 -5.13 0.30
C ARG A 97 4.02 -5.78 -0.26
N ALA A 98 2.88 -5.13 -0.12
CA ALA A 98 1.63 -5.65 -0.65
C ALA A 98 1.69 -5.73 -2.18
N ALA A 99 2.24 -4.70 -2.83
CA ALA A 99 2.40 -4.69 -4.28
C ALA A 99 3.28 -5.85 -4.75
N ASP A 100 4.38 -6.09 -4.03
CA ASP A 100 5.29 -7.16 -4.35
C ASP A 100 4.58 -8.52 -4.24
N THR A 101 3.82 -8.72 -3.17
CA THR A 101 3.10 -9.97 -2.96
C THR A 101 2.03 -10.19 -4.02
N LEU A 102 1.24 -9.16 -4.32
CA LEU A 102 0.21 -9.28 -5.33
C LEU A 102 0.82 -9.62 -6.70
N ARG A 103 1.92 -8.98 -7.03
CA ARG A 103 2.57 -9.20 -8.31
C ARG A 103 3.23 -10.57 -8.39
N ASN A 104 4.04 -10.92 -7.39
CA ASN A 104 4.90 -12.09 -7.50
C ASN A 104 4.26 -13.38 -7.01
N GLU A 105 3.25 -13.31 -6.16
CA GLU A 105 2.58 -14.50 -5.65
C GLU A 105 1.21 -14.72 -6.25
N HIS A 106 0.52 -13.65 -6.64
CA HIS A 106 -0.86 -13.77 -7.10
C HIS A 106 -1.07 -13.38 -8.57
N GLY A 107 -0.01 -12.94 -9.25
CA GLY A 107 -0.09 -12.73 -10.68
C GLY A 107 -0.71 -11.41 -11.13
N PHE A 108 -0.86 -10.44 -10.25
CA PHE A 108 -1.33 -9.12 -10.65
C PHE A 108 -0.23 -8.43 -11.46
N THR A 109 -0.56 -7.97 -12.65
CA THR A 109 0.45 -7.53 -13.61
C THR A 109 0.69 -6.02 -13.62
N ASN A 110 -0.16 -5.24 -12.97
CA ASN A 110 -0.13 -3.79 -13.16
C ASN A 110 -0.36 -3.05 -11.85
N VAL A 111 0.50 -3.32 -10.87
CA VAL A 111 0.36 -2.79 -9.51
C VAL A 111 1.51 -1.85 -9.20
N ALA A 112 1.19 -0.71 -8.60
CA ALA A 112 2.18 0.26 -8.15
C ALA A 112 1.91 0.66 -6.71
N SER A 113 2.94 1.18 -6.04
CA SER A 113 2.85 1.70 -4.68
C SER A 113 3.18 3.19 -4.70
N ILE A 114 2.49 3.98 -3.86
CA ILE A 114 2.76 5.42 -3.79
C ILE A 114 3.92 5.69 -2.85
N ILE A 115 4.95 6.35 -3.35
CA ILE A 115 6.10 6.77 -2.55
C ILE A 115 5.62 7.78 -1.51
N GLY A 116 6.06 7.59 -0.26
CA GLY A 116 5.73 8.51 0.82
C GLY A 116 4.33 8.34 1.38
N GLY A 117 3.49 7.57 0.74
CA GLY A 117 2.18 7.18 1.24
C GLY A 117 1.22 8.33 1.49
N SER A 118 0.26 8.08 2.36
CA SER A 118 -0.77 9.08 2.68
C SER A 118 -0.18 10.29 3.39
N LYS A 119 0.92 10.10 4.11
CA LYS A 119 1.57 11.21 4.80
C LYS A 119 2.09 12.24 3.81
N LEU A 120 2.86 11.81 2.82
CA LEU A 120 3.38 12.73 1.82
C LEU A 120 2.26 13.34 0.98
N TRP A 121 1.28 12.54 0.61
CA TRP A 121 0.12 13.01 -0.13
C TRP A 121 -0.57 14.16 0.61
N SER A 122 -0.81 13.98 1.90
CA SER A 122 -1.44 15.00 2.74
C SER A 122 -0.56 16.23 2.88
N ASP A 123 0.75 16.03 3.06
CA ASP A 123 1.70 17.15 3.20
C ASP A 123 1.72 18.02 1.94
N LEU A 124 1.46 17.43 0.79
CA LEU A 124 1.40 18.16 -0.48
C LEU A 124 0.07 18.88 -0.69
N GLY A 125 -0.88 18.69 0.23
CA GLY A 125 -2.19 19.32 0.12
C GLY A 125 -3.12 18.67 -0.89
N TYR A 126 -2.86 17.41 -1.24
CA TYR A 126 -3.67 16.69 -2.21
C TYR A 126 -4.98 16.20 -1.59
N PRO A 127 -6.00 15.91 -2.41
CA PRO A 127 -7.34 15.63 -1.88
C PRO A 127 -7.42 14.41 -0.97
N ILE A 128 -7.96 14.63 0.23
CA ILE A 128 -8.21 13.56 1.19
C ILE A 128 -9.63 13.70 1.71
N GLU A 129 -10.14 12.62 2.31
CA GLU A 129 -11.39 12.65 3.05
C GLU A 129 -11.04 12.39 4.50
N GLY A 130 -11.57 13.21 5.40
CA GLY A 130 -11.21 13.13 6.81
C GLY A 130 -9.89 13.82 7.08
N GLU A 131 -9.16 13.31 8.06
CA GLU A 131 -7.87 13.86 8.47
C GLU A 131 -6.82 12.76 8.55
N ILE A 132 -5.63 13.05 8.05
CA ILE A 132 -4.50 12.13 8.18
C ILE A 132 -3.59 12.73 9.25
N ALA A 133 -3.50 12.02 10.37
CA ALA A 133 -2.79 12.52 11.54
C ALA A 133 -1.28 12.57 11.31
N ILE A 134 -0.66 13.58 11.86
CA ILE A 134 0.79 13.66 11.93
C ILE A 134 1.24 12.49 12.80
N GLY A 135 2.22 11.72 12.33
CA GLY A 135 2.67 10.57 13.08
C GLY A 135 1.87 9.30 12.83
N ASP A 136 1.03 9.29 11.79
CA ASP A 136 0.32 8.10 11.39
C ASP A 136 1.30 7.20 10.65
N GLU A 137 2.23 6.65 11.42
CA GLU A 137 3.35 5.89 10.89
C GLU A 137 3.09 4.41 10.95
N GLU A 138 3.76 3.70 10.06
CA GLU A 138 3.67 2.25 10.02
C GLU A 138 4.54 1.66 11.12
N ALA A 139 4.05 0.58 11.75
CA ALA A 139 4.82 -0.10 12.79
C ALA A 139 6.17 -0.55 12.25
N GLU A 140 6.21 -0.97 11.00
CA GLU A 140 7.43 -1.43 10.37
C GLU A 140 8.52 -0.35 10.34
N THR A 141 8.12 0.90 10.21
CA THR A 141 9.05 2.01 10.17
C THR A 141 9.80 2.15 11.50
N HIS A 142 9.12 1.87 12.59
CA HIS A 142 9.73 1.97 13.91
C HIS A 142 10.70 0.84 14.22
N LEU A 143 10.48 -0.30 13.60
CA LEU A 143 11.25 -1.48 13.92
C LEU A 143 12.53 -1.59 13.12
N GLU A 144 12.59 -0.91 12.08
CA GLU A 144 13.69 -1.06 11.17
C GLU A 144 14.67 0.07 11.28
N GLY A 145 14.78 0.43 12.16
CA GLY A 145 15.79 1.32 12.17
C GLY A 145 16.25 1.70 13.39
N GLU A 146 15.19 1.17 13.28
CA GLU A 146 15.34 1.12 13.86
C GLU A 146 15.59 0.77 14.00
N GLU A 147 15.38 0.79 13.95
CA GLU A 147 15.73 0.18 13.97
C GLU A 147 16.02 0.41 13.64
N ASP A 148 15.74 0.95 13.74
CA ASP A 148 16.12 0.80 13.40
C ASP A 148 16.40 1.19 13.32
N THR A 149 16.25 1.58 13.70
CA THR A 149 16.64 1.54 13.68
C THR A 149 16.95 1.62 13.81
N THR A 150 16.84 1.93 14.08
CA THR A 150 17.31 1.67 14.32
C THR A 150 17.72 1.53 14.41
#